data_75472492db45e5c10d66ee9bad1a9846
#
_entry.id   75472492db45e5c10d66ee9bad1a9846
#
_cell.length_a   1.000
_cell.length_b   1.000
_cell.length_c   1.000
_cell.angle_alpha   90.00
_cell.angle_beta   90.00
_cell.angle_gamma   90.00
#
_symmetry.space_group_name_H-M   'P 1'
#
loop_
_entity.id
_entity.type
_entity.pdbx_description
1 polymer ?
#
loop_
_entity_poly.entity_id
_entity_poly.type
_entity_poly.pdbx_seq_one_letter_code
_entity_poly.pdbx_strand_id
1 'polypeptide(L)'
;MPISALHGDMVVSRGDNLGWSAAWKINLYGRLGDGESAYRILRGLETEISIHPQRDDSDRVPSMEGNQGIQAFTAGIAEMLVQSHASEIELLPALPKEWPTGSARGLRARGGFTIDVVWKNGSLSSATVQAKYAGECRLRCAVPVRVLHGNREVQGRRVDANVTEFATEANAVYSITPQP
;
A
#
# COMPACT_ATOMS: atom_id res chain seq x y z
N MET A 1 -25.47 7.24 4.74
CA MET A 1 -25.70 6.28 3.64
C MET A 1 -24.80 5.08 3.89
N PRO A 2 -25.29 3.84 3.87
CA PRO A 2 -24.45 2.68 4.12
C PRO A 2 -23.49 2.48 2.94
N ILE A 3 -22.23 2.24 3.26
CA ILE A 3 -21.10 1.98 2.34
C ILE A 3 -21.38 0.80 1.37
N SER A 4 -22.34 -0.06 1.73
CA SER A 4 -22.77 -1.20 0.90
C SER A 4 -23.40 -0.83 -0.45
N ALA A 5 -23.91 0.39 -0.61
CA ALA A 5 -24.51 0.84 -1.86
C ALA A 5 -23.48 1.20 -2.95
N LEU A 6 -22.22 1.48 -2.56
CA LEU A 6 -21.15 1.77 -3.52
C LEU A 6 -20.49 0.50 -4.08
N HIS A 7 -20.71 -0.66 -3.48
CA HIS A 7 -20.08 -1.92 -3.87
C HIS A 7 -20.68 -2.57 -5.13
N GLY A 8 -21.96 -2.28 -5.42
CA GLY A 8 -22.68 -2.95 -6.53
C GLY A 8 -22.42 -2.37 -7.91
N ASP A 9 -22.27 -1.06 -8.01
CA ASP A 9 -22.26 -0.34 -9.29
C ASP A 9 -20.86 0.00 -9.82
N MET A 10 -19.81 -0.25 -9.04
CA MET A 10 -18.42 -0.04 -9.49
C MET A 10 -17.81 -1.25 -10.23
N VAL A 11 -18.58 -2.33 -10.34
CA VAL A 11 -18.15 -3.54 -11.04
C VAL A 11 -18.67 -3.50 -12.47
N VAL A 12 -17.86 -2.94 -13.37
CA VAL A 12 -17.64 -3.46 -14.72
C VAL A 12 -18.70 -3.19 -15.78
N SER A 13 -18.56 -2.12 -16.48
CA SER A 13 -18.74 -2.18 -17.92
C SER A 13 -17.42 -2.66 -18.55
N ARG A 14 -17.47 -3.62 -19.46
CA ARG A 14 -16.30 -4.24 -20.12
C ARG A 14 -15.38 -3.24 -20.87
N GLY A 15 -15.75 -1.97 -20.98
CA GLY A 15 -15.02 -0.91 -21.62
C GLY A 15 -14.30 0.08 -20.69
N ASP A 16 -14.63 0.08 -19.39
CA ASP A 16 -14.16 1.10 -18.44
C ASP A 16 -12.90 0.71 -17.66
N ASN A 17 -12.30 -0.43 -17.96
CA ASN A 17 -11.16 -0.97 -17.20
C ASN A 17 -9.81 -0.67 -17.83
N LEU A 18 -9.74 0.12 -18.89
CA LEU A 18 -8.50 0.45 -19.57
C LEU A 18 -7.86 1.72 -18.97
N GLY A 19 -6.58 1.63 -18.61
CA GLY A 19 -5.75 2.78 -18.26
C GLY A 19 -6.12 3.46 -16.92
N TRP A 20 -6.51 4.71 -16.98
CA TRP A 20 -6.74 5.57 -15.83
C TRP A 20 -7.83 5.10 -14.87
N SER A 21 -8.95 4.60 -15.38
CA SER A 21 -10.08 4.20 -14.54
C SER A 21 -9.74 2.98 -13.68
N ALA A 22 -9.01 2.00 -14.23
CA ALA A 22 -8.56 0.83 -13.49
C ALA A 22 -7.53 1.20 -12.41
N ALA A 23 -6.54 2.03 -12.76
CA ALA A 23 -5.56 2.52 -11.82
C ALA A 23 -6.22 3.31 -10.67
N TRP A 24 -7.21 4.14 -10.99
CA TRP A 24 -7.97 4.90 -10.00
C TRP A 24 -8.74 4.00 -9.05
N LYS A 25 -9.39 2.96 -9.58
CA LYS A 25 -10.13 1.97 -8.78
C LYS A 25 -9.19 1.20 -7.85
N ILE A 26 -7.99 0.79 -8.30
CA ILE A 26 -7.00 0.13 -7.45
C ILE A 26 -6.59 1.03 -6.27
N ASN A 27 -6.28 2.31 -6.54
CA ASN A 27 -5.96 3.28 -5.49
C ASN A 27 -7.11 3.46 -4.51
N LEU A 28 -8.35 3.54 -4.99
CA LEU A 28 -9.52 3.72 -4.15
C LEU A 28 -9.77 2.49 -3.26
N TYR A 29 -9.75 1.29 -3.84
CA TYR A 29 -9.91 0.06 -3.07
C TYR A 29 -8.75 -0.14 -2.07
N GLY A 30 -7.51 0.16 -2.47
CA GLY A 30 -6.37 0.18 -1.57
C GLY A 30 -6.62 1.08 -0.35
N ARG A 31 -7.10 2.32 -0.56
CA ARG A 31 -7.43 3.25 0.53
C ARG A 31 -8.61 2.82 1.39
N LEU A 32 -9.53 2.05 0.86
CA LEU A 32 -10.66 1.48 1.60
C LEU A 32 -10.27 0.20 2.37
N GLY A 33 -9.05 -0.30 2.25
CA GLY A 33 -8.60 -1.55 2.85
C GLY A 33 -9.12 -2.80 2.14
N ASP A 34 -9.71 -2.65 0.94
CA ASP A 34 -10.22 -3.76 0.13
C ASP A 34 -9.17 -4.27 -0.86
N GLY A 35 -8.19 -5.02 -0.34
CA GLY A 35 -7.12 -5.60 -1.14
C GLY A 35 -7.61 -6.61 -2.18
N GLU A 36 -8.68 -7.34 -1.90
CA GLU A 36 -9.24 -8.34 -2.80
C GLU A 36 -9.81 -7.69 -4.09
N SER A 37 -10.55 -6.61 -3.93
CA SER A 37 -11.11 -5.86 -5.07
C SER A 37 -10.01 -5.16 -5.86
N ALA A 38 -9.02 -4.56 -5.19
CA ALA A 38 -7.85 -3.96 -5.83
C ALA A 38 -7.08 -5.00 -6.66
N TYR A 39 -6.81 -6.17 -6.07
CA TYR A 39 -6.09 -7.26 -6.73
C TYR A 39 -6.85 -7.84 -7.93
N ARG A 40 -8.17 -8.00 -7.82
CA ARG A 40 -9.00 -8.48 -8.94
C ARG A 40 -8.90 -7.58 -10.16
N ILE A 41 -8.86 -6.27 -9.96
CA ILE A 41 -8.69 -5.32 -11.07
C ILE A 41 -7.27 -5.42 -11.63
N LEU A 42 -6.26 -5.51 -10.77
CA LEU A 42 -4.86 -5.67 -11.18
C LEU A 42 -4.67 -6.92 -12.05
N ARG A 43 -5.24 -8.07 -11.65
CA ARG A 43 -5.19 -9.32 -12.42
C ARG A 43 -5.92 -9.25 -13.77
N GLY A 44 -7.04 -8.53 -13.81
CA GLY A 44 -7.77 -8.30 -15.08
C GLY A 44 -6.90 -7.60 -16.11
N LEU A 45 -6.09 -6.64 -15.69
CA LEU A 45 -5.16 -5.92 -16.56
C LEU A 45 -4.02 -6.78 -17.09
N GLU A 46 -3.43 -7.63 -16.25
CA GLU A 46 -2.38 -8.57 -16.70
C GLU A 46 -2.91 -9.49 -17.79
N THR A 47 -4.16 -9.94 -17.69
CA THR A 47 -4.79 -10.80 -18.67
C THR A 47 -5.03 -10.05 -19.99
N GLU A 48 -5.48 -8.81 -19.97
CA GLU A 48 -5.70 -8.01 -21.17
C GLU A 48 -4.40 -7.65 -21.89
N ILE A 49 -3.35 -7.30 -21.16
CA ILE A 49 -2.01 -7.03 -21.73
C ILE A 49 -1.44 -8.30 -22.38
N SER A 50 -1.68 -9.48 -21.80
CA SER A 50 -1.17 -10.75 -22.31
C SER A 50 -1.92 -11.25 -23.54
N ILE A 51 -3.21 -10.94 -23.66
CA ILE A 51 -4.07 -11.40 -24.79
C ILE A 51 -3.91 -10.51 -26.03
N HIS A 52 -3.48 -9.27 -25.88
CA HIS A 52 -3.30 -8.33 -26.99
C HIS A 52 -1.88 -7.77 -27.10
N PRO A 53 -0.85 -8.61 -27.29
CA PRO A 53 0.54 -8.11 -27.40
C PRO A 53 0.80 -7.34 -28.70
N GLN A 54 -0.14 -7.34 -29.67
CA GLN A 54 -0.01 -6.71 -30.99
C GLN A 54 -1.34 -6.11 -31.47
N ARG A 55 -1.94 -5.26 -30.67
CA ARG A 55 -2.90 -4.34 -31.26
C ARG A 55 -2.08 -3.23 -31.90
N ASP A 56 -1.90 -3.32 -33.21
CA ASP A 56 -1.37 -2.24 -34.02
C ASP A 56 -2.39 -1.09 -34.01
N ASP A 57 -2.33 -0.30 -32.98
CA ASP A 57 -3.03 0.97 -32.84
C ASP A 57 -2.15 2.08 -33.44
N SER A 58 -1.68 1.87 -34.68
CA SER A 58 -0.91 2.89 -35.43
C SER A 58 -1.70 4.20 -35.60
N ASP A 59 -3.02 4.16 -35.38
CA ASP A 59 -3.89 5.34 -35.41
C ASP A 59 -4.20 5.94 -34.00
N ARG A 60 -3.79 5.27 -32.93
CA ARG A 60 -3.82 5.83 -31.58
C ARG A 60 -2.41 6.24 -31.22
N VAL A 61 -2.19 7.55 -31.20
CA VAL A 61 -1.04 8.15 -30.56
C VAL A 61 -0.70 7.35 -29.32
N PRO A 62 0.59 6.93 -29.10
CA PRO A 62 1.00 6.36 -27.82
C PRO A 62 0.65 7.40 -26.76
N SER A 63 -0.54 7.25 -26.23
CA SER A 63 -1.12 8.28 -25.41
C SER A 63 -0.24 8.38 -24.18
N MET A 64 0.03 9.57 -23.72
CA MET A 64 0.58 9.84 -22.39
C MET A 64 -0.16 9.03 -21.31
N GLU A 65 -1.34 8.52 -21.63
CA GLU A 65 -2.16 7.60 -20.87
C GLU A 65 -1.46 6.29 -20.51
N GLY A 66 -0.62 5.70 -21.37
CA GLY A 66 0.10 4.46 -21.06
C GLY A 66 1.12 4.63 -19.92
N ASN A 67 1.96 5.64 -19.98
CA ASN A 67 2.95 5.90 -18.93
C ASN A 67 2.32 6.40 -17.63
N GLN A 68 1.27 7.20 -17.73
CA GLN A 68 0.53 7.69 -16.57
C GLN A 68 -0.27 6.56 -15.91
N GLY A 69 -0.82 5.64 -16.71
CA GLY A 69 -1.47 4.44 -16.20
C GLY A 69 -0.53 3.58 -15.37
N ILE A 70 0.67 3.27 -15.87
CA ILE A 70 1.69 2.49 -15.15
C ILE A 70 2.08 3.14 -13.82
N GLN A 71 2.28 4.46 -13.80
CA GLN A 71 2.59 5.19 -12.56
C GLN A 71 1.43 5.13 -11.56
N ALA A 72 0.20 5.26 -12.02
CA ALA A 72 -0.99 5.19 -11.18
C ALA A 72 -1.22 3.77 -10.62
N PHE A 73 -0.88 2.71 -11.37
CA PHE A 73 -0.89 1.32 -10.87
C PHE A 73 0.14 1.11 -9.77
N THR A 74 1.37 1.59 -9.99
CA THR A 74 2.43 1.51 -8.99
C THR A 74 2.05 2.23 -7.70
N ALA A 75 1.41 3.40 -7.81
CA ALA A 75 0.88 4.13 -6.67
C ALA A 75 -0.22 3.34 -5.95
N GLY A 76 -1.12 2.69 -6.70
CA GLY A 76 -2.18 1.85 -6.14
C GLY A 76 -1.62 0.66 -5.35
N ILE A 77 -0.62 -0.04 -5.88
CA ILE A 77 0.07 -1.12 -5.17
C ILE A 77 0.76 -0.59 -3.91
N ALA A 78 1.39 0.58 -3.98
CA ALA A 78 2.01 1.19 -2.80
C ALA A 78 0.96 1.52 -1.72
N GLU A 79 -0.21 2.05 -2.09
CA GLU A 79 -1.33 2.32 -1.17
C GLU A 79 -1.90 1.02 -0.54
N MET A 80 -1.84 -0.12 -1.22
CA MET A 80 -2.23 -1.41 -0.66
C MET A 80 -1.26 -1.89 0.43
N LEU A 81 0.00 -1.46 0.37
CA LEU A 81 1.07 -1.92 1.26
C LEU A 81 1.40 -0.93 2.38
N VAL A 82 1.36 0.37 2.10
CA VAL A 82 1.63 1.43 3.09
C VAL A 82 0.76 2.64 2.82
N GLN A 83 0.06 3.12 3.84
CA GLN A 83 -0.69 4.36 3.81
C GLN A 83 -0.18 5.35 4.86
N SER A 84 -0.31 6.66 4.60
CA SER A 84 0.12 7.70 5.54
C SER A 84 -0.73 8.97 5.48
N HIS A 85 -1.99 8.85 5.04
CA HIS A 85 -2.88 10.01 4.86
C HIS A 85 -3.66 10.41 6.13
N ALA A 86 -3.82 9.51 7.10
CA ALA A 86 -4.60 9.72 8.33
C ALA A 86 -3.74 10.16 9.54
N SER A 87 -2.62 10.87 9.30
CA SER A 87 -1.65 11.28 10.33
C SER A 87 -0.95 10.12 11.05
N GLU A 88 -1.03 8.94 10.49
CA GLU A 88 -0.33 7.73 10.94
C GLU A 88 0.14 6.92 9.71
N ILE A 89 1.15 6.09 9.90
CA ILE A 89 1.66 5.18 8.88
C ILE A 89 1.02 3.82 9.14
N GLU A 90 0.21 3.37 8.19
CA GLU A 90 -0.45 2.07 8.26
C GLU A 90 0.30 1.07 7.39
N LEU A 91 0.66 -0.08 7.98
CA LEU A 91 1.37 -1.16 7.29
C LEU A 91 0.39 -2.26 6.86
N LEU A 92 0.46 -2.62 5.58
CA LEU A 92 -0.33 -3.68 4.95
C LEU A 92 -1.86 -3.47 5.08
N PRO A 93 -2.39 -2.25 4.83
CA PRO A 93 -3.81 -1.95 5.03
C PRO A 93 -4.72 -2.76 4.12
N ALA A 94 -4.25 -3.14 2.93
CA ALA A 94 -5.05 -3.79 1.90
C ALA A 94 -4.29 -4.95 1.24
N LEU A 95 -3.66 -5.81 2.05
CA LEU A 95 -2.91 -6.96 1.54
C LEU A 95 -3.89 -8.03 1.04
N PRO A 96 -3.87 -8.41 -0.26
CA PRO A 96 -4.73 -9.46 -0.78
C PRO A 96 -4.23 -10.85 -0.34
N LYS A 97 -5.13 -11.81 -0.28
CA LYS A 97 -4.81 -13.20 0.10
C LYS A 97 -3.85 -13.90 -0.86
N GLU A 98 -3.85 -13.48 -2.11
CA GLU A 98 -2.97 -13.98 -3.17
C GLU A 98 -1.51 -13.59 -2.97
N TRP A 99 -1.24 -12.64 -2.06
CA TRP A 99 0.11 -12.25 -1.67
C TRP A 99 0.44 -12.77 -0.25
N PRO A 100 0.51 -14.08 -0.03
CA PRO A 100 0.72 -14.63 1.32
C PRO A 100 2.11 -14.29 1.87
N THR A 101 3.10 -14.08 1.00
CA THR A 101 4.48 -13.76 1.39
C THR A 101 5.06 -12.77 0.39
N GLY A 102 5.79 -11.79 0.89
CA GLY A 102 6.42 -10.80 0.04
C GLY A 102 7.20 -9.74 0.81
N SER A 103 7.75 -8.80 0.06
CA SER A 103 8.41 -7.62 0.59
C SER A 103 8.31 -6.44 -0.37
N ALA A 104 8.29 -5.24 0.19
CA ALA A 104 8.43 -3.99 -0.56
C ALA A 104 9.42 -3.09 0.16
N ARG A 105 10.18 -2.30 -0.61
CA ARG A 105 11.22 -1.43 -0.08
C ARG A 105 11.13 -0.02 -0.65
N GLY A 106 11.58 0.95 0.15
CA GLY A 106 11.68 2.34 -0.27
C GLY A 106 10.34 3.05 -0.41
N LEU A 107 9.26 2.53 0.17
CA LEU A 107 7.96 3.17 0.16
C LEU A 107 8.01 4.48 0.94
N ARG A 108 7.50 5.55 0.34
CA ARG A 108 7.52 6.87 0.96
C ARG A 108 6.25 7.15 1.73
N ALA A 109 6.41 7.56 2.99
CA ALA A 109 5.33 7.99 3.84
C ALA A 109 5.46 9.46 4.22
N ARG A 110 4.34 10.10 4.57
CA ARG A 110 4.31 11.50 5.01
C ARG A 110 5.13 11.68 6.28
N GLY A 111 5.67 12.88 6.49
CA GLY A 111 6.57 13.16 7.62
C GLY A 111 8.04 12.86 7.32
N GLY A 112 8.37 12.51 6.08
CA GLY A 112 9.74 12.21 5.66
C GLY A 112 10.21 10.81 6.02
N PHE A 113 9.28 9.86 6.13
CA PHE A 113 9.58 8.47 6.40
C PHE A 113 9.80 7.67 5.13
N THR A 114 10.71 6.70 5.20
CA THR A 114 10.88 5.65 4.19
C THR A 114 10.65 4.30 4.87
N ILE A 115 9.84 3.47 4.25
CA ILE A 115 9.35 2.22 4.83
C ILE A 115 9.80 1.05 3.95
N ASP A 116 10.40 0.05 4.59
CA ASP A 116 10.54 -1.29 4.04
C ASP A 116 9.61 -2.21 4.84
N VAL A 117 8.92 -3.11 4.16
CA VAL A 117 7.97 -4.04 4.80
C VAL A 117 8.17 -5.44 4.26
N VAL A 118 8.11 -6.41 5.15
CA VAL A 118 8.17 -7.86 4.84
C VAL A 118 6.98 -8.52 5.51
N TRP A 119 6.29 -9.37 4.77
CA TRP A 119 5.15 -10.13 5.31
C TRP A 119 5.29 -11.61 4.98
N LYS A 120 4.71 -12.45 5.84
CA LYS A 120 4.59 -13.90 5.68
C LYS A 120 3.24 -14.37 6.18
N ASN A 121 2.65 -15.31 5.48
CA ASN A 121 1.33 -15.87 5.82
C ASN A 121 0.25 -14.76 5.94
N GLY A 122 0.30 -13.77 5.07
CA GLY A 122 -0.66 -12.66 5.06
C GLY A 122 -0.53 -11.67 6.23
N SER A 123 0.55 -11.74 7.00
CA SER A 123 0.77 -10.91 8.19
C SER A 123 2.14 -10.25 8.19
N LEU A 124 2.27 -9.11 8.87
CA LEU A 124 3.55 -8.44 9.06
C LEU A 124 4.55 -9.40 9.69
N SER A 125 5.70 -9.57 9.05
CA SER A 125 6.86 -10.31 9.59
C SER A 125 7.89 -9.37 10.18
N SER A 126 8.21 -8.27 9.46
CA SER A 126 9.07 -7.19 9.93
C SER A 126 8.87 -5.94 9.07
N ALA A 127 9.23 -4.79 9.61
CA ALA A 127 9.35 -3.58 8.82
C ALA A 127 10.54 -2.75 9.29
N THR A 128 10.98 -1.84 8.43
CA THR A 128 11.98 -0.83 8.76
C THR A 128 11.38 0.55 8.51
N VAL A 129 11.51 1.44 9.48
CA VAL A 129 11.10 2.84 9.39
C VAL A 129 12.36 3.70 9.45
N GLN A 130 12.70 4.34 8.36
CA GLN A 130 13.78 5.34 8.33
C GLN A 130 13.17 6.74 8.42
N ALA A 131 13.52 7.48 9.44
CA ALA A 131 13.10 8.85 9.65
C ALA A 131 14.12 9.83 9.07
N LYS A 132 13.70 10.68 8.13
CA LYS A 132 14.56 11.76 7.60
C LYS A 132 14.72 12.89 8.60
N TYR A 133 13.70 13.14 9.42
CA TYR A 133 13.63 14.23 10.39
C TYR A 133 13.34 13.66 11.78
N ALA A 134 13.77 14.37 12.81
CA ALA A 134 13.31 14.11 14.17
C ALA A 134 11.83 14.49 14.29
N GLY A 135 11.08 13.74 15.09
CA GLY A 135 9.67 14.00 15.30
C GLY A 135 8.95 12.82 15.94
N GLU A 136 7.68 12.72 15.69
CA GLU A 136 6.80 11.68 16.21
C GLU A 136 6.36 10.77 15.07
N CYS A 137 6.47 9.47 15.26
CA CYS A 137 5.98 8.47 14.34
C CYS A 137 4.79 7.74 14.96
N ARG A 138 3.65 7.75 14.29
CA ARG A 138 2.47 6.95 14.65
C ARG A 138 2.36 5.82 13.64
N LEU A 139 2.49 4.60 14.14
CA LEU A 139 2.50 3.38 13.33
C LEU A 139 1.29 2.53 13.64
N ARG A 140 0.44 2.30 12.63
CA ARG A 140 -0.71 1.39 12.69
C ARG A 140 -0.34 0.03 12.11
N CYS A 141 -0.58 -1.02 12.86
CA CYS A 141 -0.38 -2.40 12.44
C CYS A 141 -1.56 -3.27 12.90
N ALA A 142 -1.93 -4.27 12.10
CA ALA A 142 -2.98 -5.22 12.47
C ALA A 142 -2.64 -6.04 13.73
N VAL A 143 -1.36 -6.13 14.07
CA VAL A 143 -0.84 -6.83 15.26
C VAL A 143 0.00 -5.87 16.11
N PRO A 144 0.09 -6.11 17.44
CA PRO A 144 0.99 -5.35 18.30
C PRO A 144 2.44 -5.49 17.84
N VAL A 145 3.18 -4.38 17.90
CA VAL A 145 4.56 -4.36 17.43
C VAL A 145 5.52 -3.85 18.50
N ARG A 146 6.77 -4.31 18.40
CA ARG A 146 7.93 -3.81 19.13
C ARG A 146 8.73 -2.91 18.19
N VAL A 147 9.22 -1.81 18.70
CA VAL A 147 10.08 -0.84 17.99
C VAL A 147 11.49 -0.91 18.55
N LEU A 148 12.48 -1.09 17.70
CA LEU A 148 13.89 -1.14 18.10
C LEU A 148 14.69 -0.07 17.32
N HIS A 149 15.58 0.63 18.00
CA HIS A 149 16.63 1.45 17.40
C HIS A 149 17.98 0.80 17.72
N GLY A 150 18.62 0.20 16.72
CA GLY A 150 19.71 -0.76 16.93
C GLY A 150 19.24 -1.93 17.79
N ASN A 151 19.91 -2.16 18.93
CA ASN A 151 19.57 -3.23 19.89
C ASN A 151 18.72 -2.73 21.08
N ARG A 152 18.31 -1.46 21.08
CA ARG A 152 17.55 -0.88 22.21
C ARG A 152 16.08 -0.79 21.83
N GLU A 153 15.23 -1.25 22.72
CA GLU A 153 13.79 -1.07 22.56
C GLU A 153 13.44 0.40 22.80
N VAL A 154 12.70 0.98 21.84
CA VAL A 154 12.20 2.34 21.96
C VAL A 154 10.88 2.31 22.72
N GLN A 155 10.80 3.10 23.76
CA GLN A 155 9.56 3.25 24.53
C GLN A 155 8.51 3.92 23.64
N GLY A 156 7.51 3.14 23.21
CA GLY A 156 6.37 3.64 22.47
C GLY A 156 5.14 3.76 23.36
N ARG A 157 4.33 4.76 23.10
CA ARG A 157 3.00 4.91 23.72
C ARG A 157 1.97 4.18 22.84
N ARG A 158 1.25 3.24 23.40
CA ARG A 158 0.11 2.64 22.72
C ARG A 158 -1.05 3.64 22.73
N VAL A 159 -1.45 4.12 21.56
CA VAL A 159 -2.56 5.08 21.38
C VAL A 159 -3.90 4.36 21.36
N ASP A 160 -3.94 3.24 20.62
CA ASP A 160 -5.06 2.30 20.61
C ASP A 160 -4.55 0.84 20.46
N ALA A 161 -5.44 -0.11 20.24
CA ALA A 161 -5.07 -1.53 20.10
C ALA A 161 -4.07 -1.78 18.96
N ASN A 162 -4.09 -0.95 17.92
CA ASN A 162 -3.35 -1.15 16.67
C ASN A 162 -2.34 -0.02 16.39
N VAL A 163 -2.28 1.05 17.20
CA VAL A 163 -1.41 2.20 16.97
C VAL A 163 -0.37 2.34 18.08
N THR A 164 0.88 2.33 17.66
CA THR A 164 2.05 2.63 18.50
C THR A 164 2.65 3.96 18.06
N GLU A 165 2.83 4.88 18.99
CA GLU A 165 3.44 6.19 18.80
C GLU A 165 4.80 6.22 19.48
N PHE A 166 5.84 6.70 18.79
CA PHE A 166 7.19 6.80 19.34
C PHE A 166 7.96 7.98 18.74
N ALA A 167 8.89 8.52 19.53
CA ALA A 167 9.78 9.59 19.10
C ALA A 167 10.84 9.06 18.13
N THR A 168 11.15 9.84 17.10
CA THR A 168 12.17 9.54 16.12
C THR A 168 13.26 10.60 16.10
N GLU A 169 14.50 10.17 15.84
CA GLU A 169 15.66 11.00 15.61
C GLU A 169 15.91 11.19 14.11
N ALA A 170 16.53 12.31 13.74
CA ALA A 170 16.83 12.56 12.33
C ALA A 170 17.84 11.54 11.79
N ASN A 171 17.56 11.02 10.59
CA ASN A 171 18.33 9.99 9.90
C ASN A 171 18.44 8.63 10.63
N ALA A 172 17.62 8.43 11.67
CA ALA A 172 17.58 7.17 12.39
C ALA A 172 16.76 6.09 11.65
N VAL A 173 17.11 4.83 11.94
CA VAL A 173 16.46 3.64 11.40
C VAL A 173 15.90 2.82 12.55
N TYR A 174 14.62 2.49 12.45
CA TYR A 174 13.89 1.72 13.44
C TYR A 174 13.46 0.39 12.83
N SER A 175 13.72 -0.70 13.57
CA SER A 175 13.22 -2.03 13.20
C SER A 175 11.90 -2.30 13.93
N ILE A 176 10.92 -2.76 13.18
CA ILE A 176 9.58 -3.06 13.66
C ILE A 176 9.35 -4.56 13.54
N THR A 177 8.96 -5.20 14.62
CA THR A 177 8.65 -6.63 14.64
C THR A 177 7.35 -6.88 15.40
N PRO A 178 6.52 -7.85 14.98
CA PRO A 178 5.39 -8.27 15.78
C PRO A 178 5.81 -8.67 17.19
N GLN A 179 4.98 -8.33 18.17
CA GLN A 179 5.13 -8.90 19.52
C GLN A 179 4.64 -10.36 19.49
N PRO A 180 5.30 -11.25 20.22
CA PRO A 180 4.87 -12.65 20.32
C PRO A 180 3.50 -12.79 20.99
#